data_8d794d63635e609b532848c8d857aa3f
#
_entry.id   8d794d63635e609b532848c8d857aa3f
#
_cell.length_a   1.000
_cell.length_b   1.000
_cell.length_c   1.000
_cell.angle_alpha   90.00
_cell.angle_beta   90.00
_cell.angle_gamma   90.00
#
_symmetry.space_group_name_H-M   'P 1'
#
loop_
_entity.id
_entity.type
_entity.pdbx_description
1 polymer ?
#
loop_
_entity_poly.entity_id
_entity_poly.type
_entity_poly.pdbx_seq_one_letter_code
_entity_poly.pdbx_strand_id
1 'polypeptide(L)'
;MVADGWDIKAAVKALVMSPYYRAASVDAEELAVNDHIGASQFISPEQMQTKLQAIFGFGWDELRWEDNRIMYGGMDSDSVTERIREPGGLVIAIQNRMATEMACRSTAYDFLNSPSQRRLFPHVEVETLPFDLEGVANPSAVDRIKENIRYLHWVLLGEDISAGSVEEQATYDLFLAVLSEGQTMLANREQYDPQPSDWLEWECRARWMRQADGRTDGDLPSEERIEQDEYYSIRAWMAVLTYLMSDYRFVYE
;
A
#
# COMPACT_ATOMS: atom_id res chain seq x y z
N MET A 1 23.05 -29.60 -9.68
CA MET A 1 21.77 -30.33 -9.86
C MET A 1 21.94 -31.84 -9.99
N VAL A 2 22.80 -32.35 -10.90
CA VAL A 2 23.00 -33.81 -11.04
C VAL A 2 23.65 -34.41 -9.80
N ALA A 3 24.60 -33.74 -9.18
CA ALA A 3 25.28 -34.19 -7.96
C ALA A 3 24.37 -34.26 -6.72
N ASP A 4 23.28 -33.53 -6.71
CA ASP A 4 22.35 -33.43 -5.57
C ASP A 4 21.03 -34.19 -5.83
N GLY A 5 21.02 -35.14 -6.74
CA GLY A 5 19.85 -35.99 -7.03
C GLY A 5 18.62 -35.24 -7.57
N TRP A 6 18.82 -34.16 -8.30
CA TRP A 6 17.75 -33.30 -8.86
C TRP A 6 16.94 -32.56 -7.78
N ASP A 7 17.54 -32.24 -6.65
CA ASP A 7 16.88 -31.43 -5.62
C ASP A 7 16.66 -29.99 -6.11
N ILE A 8 15.41 -29.67 -6.50
CA ILE A 8 14.99 -28.36 -6.96
C ILE A 8 15.17 -27.30 -5.86
N LYS A 9 14.94 -27.66 -4.58
CA LYS A 9 15.12 -26.71 -3.46
C LYS A 9 16.56 -26.31 -3.29
N ALA A 10 17.49 -27.27 -3.42
CA ALA A 10 18.93 -26.99 -3.38
C ALA A 10 19.35 -26.08 -4.54
N ALA A 11 18.81 -26.33 -5.74
CA ALA A 11 19.09 -25.50 -6.91
C ALA A 11 18.57 -24.05 -6.74
N VAL A 12 17.32 -23.89 -6.30
CA VAL A 12 16.72 -22.57 -6.01
C VAL A 12 17.51 -21.85 -4.93
N LYS A 13 17.85 -22.55 -3.82
CA LYS A 13 18.66 -21.98 -2.75
C LYS A 13 20.03 -21.53 -3.27
N ALA A 14 20.71 -22.32 -4.06
CA ALA A 14 22.00 -21.98 -4.64
C ALA A 14 21.92 -20.74 -5.55
N LEU A 15 20.84 -20.64 -6.35
CA LEU A 15 20.58 -19.48 -7.21
C LEU A 15 20.36 -18.21 -6.37
N VAL A 16 19.41 -18.25 -5.43
CA VAL A 16 19.06 -17.10 -4.59
C VAL A 16 20.21 -16.65 -3.71
N MET A 17 21.08 -17.60 -3.26
CA MET A 17 22.27 -17.30 -2.45
C MET A 17 23.49 -16.94 -3.28
N SER A 18 23.41 -16.98 -4.60
CA SER A 18 24.53 -16.63 -5.46
C SER A 18 24.86 -15.13 -5.37
N PRO A 19 26.13 -14.72 -5.50
CA PRO A 19 26.49 -13.31 -5.58
C PRO A 19 25.77 -12.57 -6.71
N TYR A 20 25.53 -13.25 -7.81
CA TYR A 20 24.83 -12.73 -8.98
C TYR A 20 23.38 -12.30 -8.66
N TYR A 21 22.62 -13.15 -7.96
CA TYR A 21 21.24 -12.85 -7.59
C TYR A 21 21.13 -11.81 -6.46
N ARG A 22 22.17 -11.77 -5.60
CA ARG A 22 22.21 -10.89 -4.43
C ARG A 22 22.97 -9.58 -4.68
N ALA A 23 23.39 -9.33 -5.93
CA ALA A 23 24.06 -8.08 -6.27
C ALA A 23 23.11 -6.90 -6.06
N ALA A 24 23.41 -6.08 -5.06
CA ALA A 24 22.62 -4.90 -4.71
C ALA A 24 23.01 -3.67 -5.55
N SER A 25 24.20 -3.68 -6.16
CA SER A 25 24.68 -2.64 -7.08
C SER A 25 25.78 -3.20 -7.96
N VAL A 26 25.87 -2.66 -9.16
CA VAL A 26 26.96 -2.94 -10.13
C VAL A 26 27.64 -1.61 -10.40
N ASP A 27 28.98 -1.59 -10.50
CA ASP A 27 29.71 -0.38 -10.87
C ASP A 27 29.30 0.12 -12.26
N ALA A 28 29.32 1.43 -12.47
CA ALA A 28 28.82 2.06 -13.70
C ALA A 28 29.51 1.55 -15.00
N GLU A 29 30.75 1.07 -14.91
CA GLU A 29 31.45 0.43 -16.03
C GLU A 29 30.95 -0.99 -16.31
N GLU A 30 30.48 -1.71 -15.28
CA GLU A 30 29.90 -3.05 -15.41
C GLU A 30 28.44 -3.01 -15.85
N LEU A 31 27.71 -1.94 -15.54
CA LEU A 31 26.33 -1.70 -16.02
C LEU A 31 26.24 -1.69 -17.56
N ALA A 32 27.25 -1.18 -18.25
CA ALA A 32 27.30 -1.16 -19.72
C ALA A 32 27.42 -2.56 -20.34
N VAL A 33 27.92 -3.55 -19.58
CA VAL A 33 28.11 -4.94 -20.03
C VAL A 33 27.02 -5.87 -19.49
N ASN A 34 26.45 -5.52 -18.33
CA ASN A 34 25.50 -6.34 -17.59
C ASN A 34 24.21 -5.55 -17.32
N ASP A 35 23.57 -5.10 -18.36
CA ASP A 35 22.43 -4.17 -18.43
C ASP A 35 21.24 -4.48 -17.48
N HIS A 36 21.29 -5.60 -16.74
CA HIS A 36 20.14 -6.08 -15.94
C HIS A 36 20.52 -6.69 -14.58
N ILE A 37 21.79 -6.67 -14.20
CA ILE A 37 22.22 -7.29 -12.94
C ILE A 37 22.21 -6.25 -11.82
N GLY A 38 21.41 -6.48 -10.79
CA GLY A 38 21.34 -5.60 -9.61
C GLY A 38 20.67 -4.25 -9.85
N ALA A 39 20.09 -4.02 -11.02
CA ALA A 39 19.25 -2.86 -11.27
C ALA A 39 17.82 -3.13 -10.81
N SER A 40 17.25 -2.22 -10.07
CA SER A 40 15.81 -2.25 -9.75
C SER A 40 15.01 -2.26 -11.05
N GLN A 41 14.06 -3.19 -11.16
CA GLN A 41 13.23 -3.32 -12.34
C GLN A 41 11.80 -2.88 -12.06
N PHE A 42 11.22 -2.14 -12.99
CA PHE A 42 9.81 -1.81 -12.95
C PHE A 42 8.98 -3.10 -13.04
N ILE A 43 8.12 -3.35 -12.04
CA ILE A 43 7.33 -4.59 -11.97
C ILE A 43 6.22 -4.62 -13.01
N SER A 44 5.95 -5.81 -13.55
CA SER A 44 4.88 -5.99 -14.54
C SER A 44 3.48 -5.84 -13.90
N PRO A 45 2.43 -5.60 -14.70
CA PRO A 45 1.06 -5.59 -14.18
C PRO A 45 0.69 -6.87 -13.45
N GLU A 46 1.18 -8.03 -13.89
CA GLU A 46 0.94 -9.33 -13.26
C GLU A 46 1.65 -9.45 -11.90
N GLN A 47 2.90 -8.98 -11.82
CA GLN A 47 3.66 -8.91 -10.56
C GLN A 47 2.98 -7.92 -9.60
N MET A 48 2.56 -6.75 -10.10
CA MET A 48 1.80 -5.77 -9.31
C MET A 48 0.51 -6.38 -8.75
N GLN A 49 -0.26 -7.08 -9.58
CA GLN A 49 -1.49 -7.73 -9.13
C GLN A 49 -1.21 -8.76 -8.03
N THR A 50 -0.13 -9.53 -8.15
CA THR A 50 0.30 -10.49 -7.14
C THR A 50 0.76 -9.82 -5.86
N LYS A 51 1.52 -8.72 -5.95
CA LYS A 51 1.96 -7.89 -4.82
C LYS A 51 0.78 -7.32 -4.06
N LEU A 52 -0.17 -6.71 -4.77
CA LEU A 52 -1.39 -6.17 -4.17
C LEU A 52 -2.19 -7.26 -3.44
N GLN A 53 -2.35 -8.43 -4.06
CA GLN A 53 -3.07 -9.54 -3.43
C GLN A 53 -2.35 -10.08 -2.19
N ALA A 54 -1.03 -10.11 -2.18
CA ALA A 54 -0.25 -10.51 -1.02
C ALA A 54 -0.41 -9.52 0.15
N ILE A 55 -0.38 -8.22 -0.13
CA ILE A 55 -0.46 -7.15 0.87
C ILE A 55 -1.90 -6.97 1.37
N PHE A 56 -2.84 -6.74 0.46
CA PHE A 56 -4.21 -6.32 0.78
C PHE A 56 -5.21 -7.49 0.87
N GLY A 57 -4.82 -8.68 0.42
CA GLY A 57 -5.72 -9.83 0.30
C GLY A 57 -6.57 -9.84 -0.98
N PHE A 58 -6.47 -8.80 -1.81
CA PHE A 58 -7.13 -8.68 -3.11
C PHE A 58 -6.31 -7.80 -4.04
N GLY A 59 -6.51 -7.99 -5.34
CA GLY A 59 -5.84 -7.19 -6.36
C GLY A 59 -6.66 -5.95 -6.77
N TRP A 60 -6.07 -5.12 -7.61
CA TRP A 60 -6.76 -3.97 -8.19
C TRP A 60 -7.56 -4.40 -9.42
N ASP A 61 -8.87 -4.16 -9.42
CA ASP A 61 -9.78 -4.65 -10.45
C ASP A 61 -9.44 -4.14 -11.86
N GLU A 62 -8.92 -2.91 -11.96
CA GLU A 62 -8.56 -2.31 -13.24
C GLU A 62 -7.46 -3.08 -13.98
N LEU A 63 -6.53 -3.73 -13.27
CA LEU A 63 -5.49 -4.57 -13.88
C LEU A 63 -6.02 -5.91 -14.42
N ARG A 64 -7.31 -6.22 -14.25
CA ARG A 64 -7.95 -7.38 -14.90
C ARG A 64 -8.22 -7.13 -16.38
N TRP A 65 -8.34 -5.85 -16.79
CA TRP A 65 -8.62 -5.46 -18.15
C TRP A 65 -7.32 -5.31 -18.96
N GLU A 66 -7.31 -5.87 -20.15
CA GLU A 66 -6.12 -5.90 -21.02
C GLU A 66 -5.62 -4.48 -21.33
N ASP A 67 -6.51 -3.58 -21.71
CA ASP A 67 -6.17 -2.19 -22.01
C ASP A 67 -5.45 -1.50 -20.84
N ASN A 68 -5.92 -1.70 -19.62
CA ASN A 68 -5.29 -1.11 -18.44
C ASN A 68 -3.94 -1.75 -18.12
N ARG A 69 -3.78 -3.04 -18.35
CA ARG A 69 -2.47 -3.72 -18.21
C ARG A 69 -1.46 -3.18 -19.22
N ILE A 70 -1.88 -2.97 -20.48
CA ILE A 70 -1.01 -2.38 -21.51
C ILE A 70 -0.63 -0.95 -21.11
N MET A 71 -1.58 -0.13 -20.68
CA MET A 71 -1.31 1.25 -20.22
C MET A 71 -0.39 1.30 -19.01
N TYR A 72 -0.42 0.30 -18.13
CA TYR A 72 0.50 0.18 -16.97
C TYR A 72 1.89 -0.31 -17.39
N GLY A 73 2.09 -0.72 -18.64
CA GLY A 73 3.38 -1.19 -19.14
C GLY A 73 3.46 -2.69 -19.42
N GLY A 74 2.31 -3.35 -19.48
CA GLY A 74 2.20 -4.72 -19.95
C GLY A 74 2.44 -4.85 -21.45
N MET A 75 2.52 -6.09 -21.90
CA MET A 75 2.66 -6.45 -23.31
C MET A 75 1.34 -7.04 -23.81
N ASP A 76 1.05 -6.81 -25.09
CA ASP A 76 0.05 -7.57 -25.83
C ASP A 76 0.72 -8.49 -26.87
N SER A 77 -0.07 -9.31 -27.54
CA SER A 77 0.44 -10.22 -28.57
C SER A 77 0.63 -9.55 -29.92
N ASP A 78 0.11 -8.35 -30.14
CA ASP A 78 -0.03 -7.78 -31.48
C ASP A 78 0.74 -6.48 -31.69
N SER A 79 0.71 -5.54 -30.77
CA SER A 79 1.24 -4.19 -30.97
C SER A 79 2.31 -3.77 -29.94
N VAL A 80 2.22 -4.22 -28.69
CA VAL A 80 3.16 -3.91 -27.62
C VAL A 80 3.95 -5.16 -27.25
N THR A 81 5.06 -5.39 -27.95
CA THR A 81 5.89 -6.59 -27.82
C THR A 81 7.07 -6.42 -26.86
N GLU A 82 7.35 -5.17 -26.43
CA GLU A 82 8.43 -4.87 -25.48
C GLU A 82 7.85 -4.32 -24.19
N ARG A 83 8.38 -4.83 -23.08
CA ARG A 83 8.00 -4.37 -21.74
C ARG A 83 8.54 -2.96 -21.48
N ILE A 84 7.73 -2.08 -20.89
CA ILE A 84 8.19 -0.79 -20.40
C ILE A 84 9.17 -1.03 -19.23
N ARG A 85 10.35 -0.43 -19.30
CA ARG A 85 11.40 -0.54 -18.29
C ARG A 85 11.42 0.65 -17.35
N GLU A 86 10.97 1.80 -17.83
CA GLU A 86 10.91 3.05 -17.07
C GLU A 86 9.49 3.61 -17.11
N PRO A 87 8.91 3.99 -15.95
CA PRO A 87 7.56 4.53 -15.91
C PRO A 87 7.52 5.91 -16.57
N GLY A 88 6.71 6.04 -17.60
CA GLY A 88 6.32 7.34 -18.16
C GLY A 88 5.23 8.02 -17.33
N GLY A 89 4.89 9.25 -17.68
CA GLY A 89 3.85 10.02 -16.98
C GLY A 89 2.49 9.34 -16.88
N LEU A 90 2.11 8.54 -17.90
CA LEU A 90 0.87 7.76 -17.88
C LEU A 90 0.92 6.67 -16.77
N VAL A 91 2.02 5.94 -16.66
CA VAL A 91 2.19 4.89 -15.64
C VAL A 91 2.13 5.50 -14.24
N ILE A 92 2.76 6.67 -14.03
CA ILE A 92 2.70 7.39 -12.74
C ILE A 92 1.27 7.80 -12.41
N ALA A 93 0.50 8.30 -13.39
CA ALA A 93 -0.90 8.65 -13.18
C ALA A 93 -1.76 7.43 -12.82
N ILE A 94 -1.53 6.29 -13.47
CA ILE A 94 -2.21 5.02 -13.16
C ILE A 94 -1.80 4.52 -11.77
N GLN A 95 -0.52 4.61 -11.40
CA GLN A 95 -0.05 4.26 -10.06
C GLN A 95 -0.73 5.10 -8.98
N ASN A 96 -0.81 6.41 -9.15
CA ASN A 96 -1.48 7.30 -8.19
C ASN A 96 -2.98 6.97 -8.05
N ARG A 97 -3.65 6.67 -9.16
CA ARG A 97 -5.04 6.21 -9.14
C ARG A 97 -5.16 4.89 -8.38
N MET A 98 -4.31 3.91 -8.68
CA MET A 98 -4.27 2.62 -7.99
C MET A 98 -4.04 2.80 -6.48
N ALA A 99 -3.06 3.63 -6.09
CA ALA A 99 -2.75 3.92 -4.70
C ALA A 99 -3.97 4.47 -3.95
N THR A 100 -4.66 5.45 -4.54
CA THR A 100 -5.86 6.06 -3.96
C THR A 100 -7.02 5.07 -3.83
N GLU A 101 -7.31 4.30 -4.89
CA GLU A 101 -8.40 3.33 -4.89
C GLU A 101 -8.12 2.15 -3.94
N MET A 102 -6.89 1.65 -3.89
CA MET A 102 -6.50 0.58 -2.98
C MET A 102 -6.54 1.04 -1.51
N ALA A 103 -6.03 2.23 -1.20
CA ALA A 103 -6.12 2.82 0.13
C ALA A 103 -7.59 2.97 0.57
N CYS A 104 -8.45 3.52 -0.29
CA CYS A 104 -9.88 3.68 -0.08
C CYS A 104 -10.55 2.33 0.25
N ARG A 105 -10.36 1.35 -0.62
CA ARG A 105 -11.04 0.05 -0.51
C ARG A 105 -10.49 -0.86 0.59
N SER A 106 -9.28 -0.64 1.10
CA SER A 106 -8.65 -1.54 2.06
C SER A 106 -8.72 -1.06 3.51
N THR A 107 -8.62 0.24 3.77
CA THR A 107 -8.43 0.77 5.12
C THR A 107 -9.57 0.40 6.06
N ALA A 108 -10.81 0.73 5.74
CA ALA A 108 -11.95 0.40 6.59
C ALA A 108 -12.14 -1.12 6.72
N TYR A 109 -11.87 -1.89 5.65
CA TYR A 109 -11.97 -3.36 5.69
C TYR A 109 -10.92 -4.01 6.58
N ASP A 110 -9.72 -3.47 6.65
CA ASP A 110 -8.68 -4.03 7.52
C ASP A 110 -9.06 -3.86 9.00
N PHE A 111 -9.69 -2.73 9.35
CA PHE A 111 -10.20 -2.48 10.70
C PHE A 111 -11.38 -3.37 11.12
N LEU A 112 -12.10 -4.02 10.20
CA LEU A 112 -13.10 -5.03 10.56
C LEU A 112 -12.48 -6.26 11.25
N ASN A 113 -11.22 -6.54 10.94
CA ASN A 113 -10.53 -7.70 11.47
C ASN A 113 -9.99 -7.42 12.87
N SER A 114 -9.85 -8.49 13.68
CA SER A 114 -9.10 -8.38 14.94
C SER A 114 -7.64 -7.97 14.66
N PRO A 115 -6.96 -7.25 15.58
CA PRO A 115 -5.59 -6.78 15.35
C PRO A 115 -4.61 -7.84 14.86
N SER A 116 -4.74 -9.08 15.39
CA SER A 116 -3.88 -10.21 14.99
C SER A 116 -4.14 -10.74 13.57
N GLN A 117 -5.24 -10.36 12.95
CA GLN A 117 -5.64 -10.74 11.60
C GLN A 117 -5.50 -9.61 10.59
N ARG A 118 -5.24 -8.39 11.07
CA ARG A 118 -5.03 -7.23 10.22
C ARG A 118 -3.74 -7.31 9.42
N ARG A 119 -3.81 -6.92 8.19
CA ARG A 119 -2.67 -6.90 7.27
C ARG A 119 -1.96 -5.56 7.24
N LEU A 120 -2.67 -4.46 7.58
CA LEU A 120 -2.19 -3.09 7.45
C LEU A 120 -2.09 -2.38 8.80
N PHE A 121 -3.01 -2.63 9.71
CA PHE A 121 -3.13 -1.86 10.97
C PHE A 121 -3.11 -2.72 12.24
N PRO A 122 -2.11 -3.62 12.42
CA PRO A 122 -2.07 -4.51 13.59
C PRO A 122 -1.80 -3.78 14.92
N HIS A 123 -1.22 -2.58 14.89
CA HIS A 123 -0.79 -1.85 16.09
C HIS A 123 -1.76 -0.76 16.53
N VAL A 124 -2.77 -0.42 15.72
CA VAL A 124 -3.69 0.70 15.97
C VAL A 124 -5.15 0.30 15.85
N GLU A 125 -6.03 1.06 16.48
CA GLU A 125 -7.48 1.05 16.30
C GLU A 125 -7.93 2.37 15.66
N VAL A 126 -9.18 2.43 15.19
CA VAL A 126 -9.78 3.66 14.63
C VAL A 126 -9.72 4.81 15.65
N GLU A 127 -9.89 4.49 16.94
CA GLU A 127 -9.86 5.42 18.07
C GLU A 127 -8.43 5.71 18.59
N THR A 128 -7.39 5.17 17.96
CA THR A 128 -6.00 5.45 18.35
C THR A 128 -5.61 6.84 17.86
N LEU A 129 -5.81 7.84 18.74
CA LEU A 129 -5.58 9.25 18.43
C LEU A 129 -4.38 9.81 19.20
N PRO A 130 -3.56 10.69 18.58
CA PRO A 130 -2.39 11.29 19.23
C PRO A 130 -2.75 12.27 20.33
N PHE A 131 -4.00 12.73 20.37
CA PHE A 131 -4.57 13.60 21.40
C PHE A 131 -5.94 13.05 21.82
N ASP A 132 -6.32 13.29 23.06
CA ASP A 132 -7.68 13.04 23.53
C ASP A 132 -8.65 14.16 23.06
N LEU A 133 -9.93 14.04 23.46
CA LEU A 133 -10.97 15.02 23.08
C LEU A 133 -10.74 16.41 23.68
N GLU A 134 -9.97 16.51 24.75
CA GLU A 134 -9.58 17.76 25.42
C GLU A 134 -8.28 18.33 24.80
N GLY A 135 -7.69 17.66 23.81
CA GLY A 135 -6.45 18.07 23.16
C GLY A 135 -5.18 17.74 23.96
N VAL A 136 -5.28 16.90 24.99
CA VAL A 136 -4.12 16.45 25.75
C VAL A 136 -3.39 15.35 24.98
N ALA A 137 -2.07 15.48 24.88
CA ALA A 137 -1.24 14.50 24.16
C ALA A 137 -1.34 13.09 24.76
N ASN A 138 -1.45 12.09 23.90
CA ASN A 138 -1.46 10.67 24.25
C ASN A 138 -0.18 9.98 23.72
N PRO A 139 0.93 10.01 24.49
CA PRO A 139 2.22 9.44 24.03
C PRO A 139 2.12 7.96 23.65
N SER A 140 1.33 7.17 24.39
CA SER A 140 1.16 5.75 24.08
C SER A 140 0.45 5.51 22.74
N ALA A 141 -0.50 6.36 22.37
CA ALA A 141 -1.11 6.30 21.05
C ALA A 141 -0.14 6.74 19.95
N VAL A 142 0.65 7.79 20.20
CA VAL A 142 1.71 8.25 19.28
C VAL A 142 2.70 7.12 18.99
N ASP A 143 3.16 6.42 20.03
CA ASP A 143 4.09 5.29 19.88
C ASP A 143 3.49 4.17 19.01
N ARG A 144 2.22 3.81 19.23
CA ARG A 144 1.52 2.80 18.42
C ARG A 144 1.31 3.24 16.97
N ILE A 145 0.96 4.51 16.73
CA ILE A 145 0.85 5.07 15.38
C ILE A 145 2.19 4.98 14.66
N LYS A 146 3.27 5.38 15.30
CA LYS A 146 4.62 5.30 14.74
C LYS A 146 5.08 3.85 14.49
N GLU A 147 4.75 2.94 15.39
CA GLU A 147 5.00 1.51 15.20
C GLU A 147 4.27 0.97 13.97
N ASN A 148 2.99 1.36 13.79
CA ASN A 148 2.23 0.97 12.61
C ASN A 148 2.78 1.60 11.33
N ILE A 149 3.31 2.83 11.37
CA ILE A 149 3.99 3.47 10.24
C ILE A 149 5.22 2.67 9.83
N ARG A 150 6.08 2.27 10.77
CA ARG A 150 7.24 1.41 10.48
C ARG A 150 6.83 0.07 9.87
N TYR A 151 5.77 -0.53 10.40
CA TYR A 151 5.18 -1.75 9.84
C TYR A 151 4.71 -1.57 8.40
N LEU A 152 4.04 -0.45 8.07
CA LEU A 152 3.61 -0.14 6.70
C LEU A 152 4.80 0.07 5.75
N HIS A 153 5.86 0.76 6.17
CA HIS A 153 7.10 0.87 5.38
C HIS A 153 7.68 -0.52 5.06
N TRP A 154 7.72 -1.40 6.05
CA TRP A 154 8.16 -2.78 5.84
C TRP A 154 7.26 -3.55 4.86
N VAL A 155 5.94 -3.52 5.04
CA VAL A 155 4.99 -4.30 4.25
C VAL A 155 4.88 -3.79 2.81
N LEU A 156 4.86 -2.47 2.62
CA LEU A 156 4.62 -1.86 1.30
C LEU A 156 5.93 -1.67 0.51
N LEU A 157 6.98 -1.21 1.17
CA LEU A 157 8.22 -0.81 0.52
C LEU A 157 9.40 -1.76 0.79
N GLY A 158 9.24 -2.74 1.69
CA GLY A 158 10.33 -3.61 2.12
C GLY A 158 11.39 -2.89 2.97
N GLU A 159 11.07 -1.72 3.51
CA GLU A 159 12.00 -0.88 4.27
C GLU A 159 11.93 -1.13 5.77
N ASP A 160 13.02 -1.55 6.36
CA ASP A 160 13.17 -1.64 7.82
C ASP A 160 13.69 -0.30 8.38
N ILE A 161 12.76 0.66 8.54
CA ILE A 161 13.07 1.98 9.06
C ILE A 161 13.17 1.96 10.60
N SER A 162 14.14 2.70 11.13
CA SER A 162 14.35 2.80 12.58
C SER A 162 13.36 3.74 13.24
N ALA A 163 13.08 3.52 14.53
CA ALA A 163 12.33 4.45 15.36
C ALA A 163 13.05 5.83 15.41
N GLY A 164 12.30 6.89 15.15
CA GLY A 164 12.79 8.27 15.08
C GLY A 164 13.51 8.61 13.78
N SER A 165 13.46 7.76 12.76
CA SER A 165 14.00 8.09 11.43
C SER A 165 13.23 9.24 10.76
N VAL A 166 13.86 9.83 9.73
CA VAL A 166 13.25 10.93 8.96
C VAL A 166 11.99 10.45 8.24
N GLU A 167 12.02 9.23 7.72
CA GLU A 167 10.91 8.58 7.02
C GLU A 167 9.72 8.35 7.96
N GLU A 168 9.97 7.81 9.17
CA GLU A 168 8.93 7.65 10.18
C GLU A 168 8.30 8.99 10.53
N GLN A 169 9.13 10.01 10.79
CA GLN A 169 8.64 11.32 11.19
C GLN A 169 7.85 12.00 10.08
N ALA A 170 8.35 11.96 8.83
CA ALA A 170 7.64 12.54 7.68
C ALA A 170 6.27 11.88 7.44
N THR A 171 6.20 10.55 7.57
CA THR A 171 4.94 9.81 7.43
C THR A 171 3.99 10.10 8.60
N TYR A 172 4.51 10.24 9.81
CA TYR A 172 3.72 10.64 10.97
C TYR A 172 3.19 12.07 10.85
N ASP A 173 4.00 13.00 10.35
CA ASP A 173 3.60 14.39 10.12
C ASP A 173 2.48 14.48 9.06
N LEU A 174 2.55 13.67 8.01
CA LEU A 174 1.45 13.54 7.04
C LEU A 174 0.17 13.02 7.71
N PHE A 175 0.25 11.92 8.46
CA PHE A 175 -0.90 11.38 9.20
C PHE A 175 -1.52 12.46 10.10
N LEU A 176 -0.70 13.16 10.87
CA LEU A 176 -1.13 14.19 11.82
C LEU A 176 -1.75 15.41 11.10
N ALA A 177 -1.18 15.85 9.98
CA ALA A 177 -1.70 16.97 9.20
C ALA A 177 -3.11 16.65 8.66
N VAL A 178 -3.29 15.48 8.03
CA VAL A 178 -4.59 15.06 7.49
C VAL A 178 -5.62 14.87 8.62
N LEU A 179 -5.23 14.24 9.73
CA LEU A 179 -6.09 14.03 10.89
C LEU A 179 -6.57 15.37 11.46
N SER A 180 -5.66 16.30 11.75
CA SER A 180 -5.97 17.57 12.39
C SER A 180 -6.79 18.49 11.48
N GLU A 181 -6.50 18.53 10.18
CA GLU A 181 -7.30 19.28 9.21
C GLU A 181 -8.71 18.72 9.13
N GLY A 182 -8.85 17.40 9.00
CA GLY A 182 -10.15 16.75 8.90
C GLY A 182 -10.99 16.92 10.16
N GLN A 183 -10.41 16.78 11.35
CA GLN A 183 -11.11 17.05 12.62
C GLN A 183 -11.55 18.51 12.71
N THR A 184 -10.71 19.45 12.28
CA THR A 184 -11.06 20.87 12.23
C THR A 184 -12.22 21.13 11.28
N MET A 185 -12.22 20.50 10.10
CA MET A 185 -13.32 20.59 9.13
C MET A 185 -14.63 20.03 9.71
N LEU A 186 -14.58 18.85 10.33
CA LEU A 186 -15.76 18.23 10.94
C LEU A 186 -16.31 19.08 12.10
N ALA A 187 -15.45 19.68 12.92
CA ALA A 187 -15.85 20.55 14.02
C ALA A 187 -16.50 21.87 13.56
N ASN A 188 -16.13 22.35 12.36
CA ASN A 188 -16.58 23.62 11.79
C ASN A 188 -17.43 23.43 10.53
N ARG A 189 -18.21 22.36 10.46
CA ARG A 189 -18.98 21.95 9.25
C ARG A 189 -19.76 23.09 8.59
N GLU A 190 -20.32 23.99 9.40
CA GLU A 190 -21.17 25.09 8.92
C GLU A 190 -20.39 26.15 8.10
N GLN A 191 -19.06 26.15 8.17
CA GLN A 191 -18.21 27.11 7.46
C GLN A 191 -17.87 26.66 6.03
N TYR A 192 -18.23 25.44 5.66
CA TYR A 192 -17.87 24.83 4.38
C TYR A 192 -19.10 24.60 3.48
N ASP A 193 -18.90 24.74 2.18
CA ASP A 193 -19.89 24.38 1.14
C ASP A 193 -19.18 23.59 0.01
N PRO A 194 -19.52 22.31 -0.20
CA PRO A 194 -20.44 21.50 0.60
C PRO A 194 -19.91 21.19 2.01
N GLN A 195 -20.84 20.94 2.94
CA GLN A 195 -20.49 20.61 4.31
C GLN A 195 -19.72 19.28 4.39
N PRO A 196 -18.59 19.21 5.12
CA PRO A 196 -17.86 17.97 5.31
C PRO A 196 -18.69 16.95 6.10
N SER A 197 -18.58 15.70 5.70
CA SER A 197 -19.28 14.58 6.32
C SER A 197 -18.30 13.60 6.94
N ASP A 198 -18.70 13.00 8.06
CA ASP A 198 -18.06 11.85 8.67
C ASP A 198 -18.30 10.53 7.89
N TRP A 199 -19.29 10.52 7.00
CA TRP A 199 -19.49 9.36 6.12
C TRP A 199 -18.33 9.20 5.15
N LEU A 200 -17.79 7.98 5.10
CA LEU A 200 -16.83 7.62 4.06
C LEU A 200 -17.48 7.65 2.68
N GLU A 201 -16.68 7.91 1.66
CA GLU A 201 -17.13 7.72 0.28
C GLU A 201 -17.63 6.29 0.08
N TRP A 202 -18.63 6.12 -0.77
CA TRP A 202 -19.33 4.85 -0.93
C TRP A 202 -18.40 3.65 -1.13
N GLU A 203 -17.39 3.81 -1.96
CA GLU A 203 -16.44 2.76 -2.30
C GLU A 203 -15.40 2.47 -1.22
N CYS A 204 -15.22 3.42 -0.27
CA CYS A 204 -14.31 3.28 0.85
C CYS A 204 -14.96 2.64 2.08
N ARG A 205 -16.27 2.41 2.05
CA ARG A 205 -17.01 1.82 3.18
C ARG A 205 -16.78 0.33 3.27
N ALA A 206 -16.58 -0.18 4.46
CA ALA A 206 -16.60 -1.60 4.74
C ALA A 206 -18.04 -2.04 5.06
N ARG A 207 -18.82 -2.31 4.02
CA ARG A 207 -20.22 -2.73 4.15
C ARG A 207 -20.55 -4.06 3.47
N TRP A 208 -19.68 -4.56 2.61
CA TRP A 208 -19.91 -5.80 1.88
C TRP A 208 -18.98 -6.91 2.35
N MET A 209 -19.46 -8.14 2.34
CA MET A 209 -18.57 -9.29 2.46
C MET A 209 -17.63 -9.32 1.27
N ARG A 210 -16.32 -9.49 1.53
CA ARG A 210 -15.30 -9.56 0.49
C ARG A 210 -14.78 -10.98 0.36
N GLN A 211 -14.77 -11.50 -0.86
CA GLN A 211 -14.15 -12.78 -1.20
C GLN A 211 -12.62 -12.63 -1.34
N ALA A 212 -11.91 -13.76 -1.31
CA ALA A 212 -10.45 -13.79 -1.44
C ALA A 212 -9.95 -13.23 -2.78
N ASP A 213 -10.77 -13.17 -3.82
CA ASP A 213 -10.46 -12.55 -5.11
C ASP A 213 -10.78 -11.05 -5.16
N GLY A 214 -11.25 -10.47 -4.05
CA GLY A 214 -11.61 -9.06 -3.91
C GLY A 214 -13.01 -8.71 -4.33
N ARG A 215 -13.80 -9.65 -4.88
CA ARG A 215 -15.21 -9.43 -5.20
C ARG A 215 -16.02 -9.27 -3.94
N THR A 216 -17.07 -8.48 -4.03
CA THR A 216 -18.05 -8.32 -2.96
C THR A 216 -19.21 -9.29 -3.17
N ASP A 217 -19.67 -9.91 -2.08
CA ASP A 217 -20.75 -10.88 -2.09
C ASP A 217 -21.68 -10.65 -0.89
N GLY A 218 -22.76 -9.93 -1.15
CA GLY A 218 -23.73 -9.59 -0.12
C GLY A 218 -23.26 -8.52 0.87
N ASP A 219 -24.18 -8.10 1.71
CA ASP A 219 -23.95 -7.07 2.73
C ASP A 219 -23.45 -7.69 4.03
N LEU A 220 -22.53 -7.00 4.71
CA LEU A 220 -22.20 -7.27 6.10
C LEU A 220 -23.41 -6.95 7.00
N PRO A 221 -23.56 -7.63 8.16
CA PRO A 221 -24.47 -7.19 9.22
C PRO A 221 -24.24 -5.70 9.55
N SER A 222 -25.31 -4.95 9.84
CA SER A 222 -25.21 -3.51 10.04
C SER A 222 -24.26 -3.12 11.19
N GLU A 223 -24.20 -3.96 12.21
CA GLU A 223 -23.34 -3.79 13.38
C GLU A 223 -21.85 -4.04 13.13
N GLU A 224 -21.54 -4.71 12.04
CA GLU A 224 -20.15 -4.98 11.63
C GLU A 224 -19.62 -3.95 10.61
N ARG A 225 -20.49 -3.07 10.08
CA ARG A 225 -20.10 -2.13 9.03
C ARG A 225 -19.27 -0.98 9.58
N ILE A 226 -18.27 -0.58 8.80
CA ILE A 226 -17.55 0.69 9.01
C ILE A 226 -17.88 1.59 7.82
N GLU A 227 -18.81 2.52 8.03
CA GLU A 227 -19.30 3.45 7.01
C GLU A 227 -18.99 4.92 7.35
N GLN A 228 -18.62 5.20 8.61
CA GLN A 228 -18.32 6.52 9.11
C GLN A 228 -16.90 6.59 9.67
N ASP A 229 -16.34 7.77 9.67
CA ASP A 229 -15.01 8.10 10.19
C ASP A 229 -15.13 9.31 11.11
N GLU A 230 -15.71 9.07 12.29
CA GLU A 230 -16.01 10.10 13.27
C GLU A 230 -14.76 10.86 13.74
N TYR A 231 -13.62 10.16 13.78
CA TYR A 231 -12.34 10.69 14.24
C TYR A 231 -11.45 11.20 13.10
N TYR A 232 -11.84 11.02 11.83
CA TYR A 232 -11.01 11.27 10.64
C TYR A 232 -9.73 10.43 10.57
N SER A 233 -9.62 9.42 11.40
CA SER A 233 -8.43 8.55 11.46
C SER A 233 -8.33 7.59 10.28
N ILE A 234 -9.47 7.09 9.78
CA ILE A 234 -9.51 6.20 8.61
C ILE A 234 -8.98 6.94 7.37
N ARG A 235 -9.42 8.19 7.15
CA ARG A 235 -8.94 9.03 6.04
C ARG A 235 -7.48 9.42 6.20
N ALA A 236 -7.02 9.64 7.42
CA ALA A 236 -5.60 9.89 7.68
C ALA A 236 -4.74 8.66 7.32
N TRP A 237 -5.19 7.46 7.64
CA TRP A 237 -4.53 6.22 7.22
C TRP A 237 -4.63 5.96 5.71
N MET A 238 -5.74 6.30 5.07
CA MET A 238 -5.84 6.26 3.60
C MET A 238 -4.80 7.17 2.95
N ALA A 239 -4.56 8.36 3.49
CA ALA A 239 -3.55 9.28 2.98
C ALA A 239 -2.13 8.70 3.14
N VAL A 240 -1.81 8.07 4.28
CA VAL A 240 -0.54 7.38 4.50
C VAL A 240 -0.35 6.24 3.51
N LEU A 241 -1.34 5.38 3.30
CA LEU A 241 -1.27 4.30 2.32
C LEU A 241 -1.06 4.84 0.91
N THR A 242 -1.84 5.87 0.52
CA THR A 242 -1.70 6.51 -0.79
C THR A 242 -0.30 7.07 -1.00
N TYR A 243 0.26 7.74 0.01
CA TYR A 243 1.62 8.29 -0.02
C TYR A 243 2.66 7.19 -0.24
N LEU A 244 2.63 6.13 0.57
CA LEU A 244 3.60 5.03 0.48
C LEU A 244 3.47 4.25 -0.84
N MET A 245 2.26 4.01 -1.32
CA MET A 245 2.04 3.32 -2.61
C MET A 245 2.36 4.20 -3.82
N SER A 246 2.41 5.52 -3.66
CA SER A 246 2.84 6.46 -4.70
C SER A 246 4.35 6.60 -4.78
N ASP A 247 5.10 6.08 -3.81
CA ASP A 247 6.56 6.04 -3.86
C ASP A 247 7.05 5.13 -5.01
N TYR A 248 8.12 5.55 -5.70
CA TYR A 248 8.69 4.77 -6.81
C TYR A 248 9.12 3.35 -6.36
N ARG A 249 9.57 3.20 -5.12
CA ARG A 249 9.97 1.91 -4.53
C ARG A 249 8.85 0.89 -4.46
N PHE A 250 7.59 1.35 -4.47
CA PHE A 250 6.45 0.44 -4.51
C PHE A 250 6.31 -0.29 -5.85
N VAL A 251 6.78 0.31 -6.94
CA VAL A 251 6.66 -0.22 -8.31
C VAL A 251 7.96 -0.79 -8.89
N TYR A 252 9.01 -0.84 -8.06
CA TYR A 252 10.29 -1.45 -8.43
C TYR A 252 10.62 -2.64 -7.52
N GLU A 253 11.32 -3.62 -8.09
CA GLU A 253 11.91 -4.78 -7.40
C GLU A 253 13.41 -4.84 -7.62
#